data_60405679dd0ac9a1dc3588023ab02c65
#
_entry.id   60405679dd0ac9a1dc3588023ab02c65
#
_cell.length_a   1.000
_cell.length_b   1.000
_cell.length_c   1.000
_cell.angle_alpha   90.00
_cell.angle_beta   90.00
_cell.angle_gamma   90.00
#
_symmetry.space_group_name_H-M   'P 1'
#
loop_
_entity.id
_entity.type
_entity.pdbx_description
1 polymer ?
#
loop_
_entity_poly.entity_id
_entity_poly.type
_entity_poly.pdbx_seq_one_letter_code
_entity_poly.pdbx_strand_id
1 'polypeptide(L)'
;MRTRFLDRLSCQPLRALATAAVVAFGFAAPLAAPLAAQAPVGKRVLTKWDTLAHDLFKELIEINTQESNGSSLVAAKAMAARLKRAGFPDSDVVVVENAPRKGNLIARLHGKPATKKPIMLLSHLDVVEAKPEDWTLPPFTFVEKDSTFYGRGVSDDKDDGAINLALLMRLKAEGFVPERDIVVALTTDEEGGPNNGVDWILKNRPKLLEAEYALNEGGGGRVKDGKFVSHDIQAAEKKVLNITLESTNPGGHSSVPVKDNAITHLSNALVKIGAFDFPVHLNDITREYFRRSASLVDPTIGWAMTAIAENETDVAAAAALAADPRYNSTMRSTCVATTIEGGHAKNALPQRAKANVNCRILPDAETKDIIATITKVIGDPKVVVTIGNAARNSPATVASPALMRELDRITQEMWPGVGVIPTMSTGATDGSYLRNVGIPTFGVSGQFYGDSNAHGMNEHIPQRAFYDANEFMYRLVKSLARPIVN
;
A
#
# COMPACT_ATOMS: atom_id res chain seq x y z
N MET A 1 -40.64 2.41 65.68
CA MET A 1 -41.82 3.18 66.09
C MET A 1 -42.42 3.72 64.79
N ARG A 2 -43.51 3.12 64.37
CA ARG A 2 -44.92 3.65 64.28
C ARG A 2 -44.96 4.94 63.45
N THR A 3 -45.77 5.17 62.40
CA THR A 3 -47.03 4.59 61.89
C THR A 3 -47.39 5.40 60.64
N ARG A 4 -47.89 4.71 59.63
CA ARG A 4 -49.05 4.93 58.73
C ARG A 4 -49.71 6.34 58.73
N PHE A 5 -50.06 6.87 57.51
CA PHE A 5 -51.47 6.94 57.12
C PHE A 5 -51.64 7.19 55.62
N LEU A 6 -52.58 6.46 55.05
CA LEU A 6 -53.22 6.54 53.73
C LEU A 6 -54.10 7.80 53.63
N ASP A 7 -54.26 8.39 52.45
CA ASP A 7 -55.65 8.58 52.01
C ASP A 7 -55.74 8.73 50.48
N ARG A 8 -56.79 8.08 49.99
CA ARG A 8 -57.25 8.05 48.57
C ARG A 8 -58.14 9.27 48.33
N LEU A 9 -58.09 9.86 47.11
CA LEU A 9 -59.27 10.47 46.51
C LEU A 9 -59.27 10.22 44.99
N SER A 10 -60.30 9.55 44.56
CA SER A 10 -60.76 9.28 43.22
C SER A 10 -61.48 10.47 42.62
N CYS A 11 -61.25 10.77 41.31
CA CYS A 11 -62.27 11.37 40.48
C CYS A 11 -62.10 10.96 39.03
N GLN A 12 -63.16 10.51 38.45
CA GLN A 12 -63.34 10.01 37.08
C GLN A 12 -63.70 11.15 36.11
N PRO A 13 -63.98 10.87 34.81
CA PRO A 13 -63.27 11.50 33.67
C PRO A 13 -64.14 12.44 32.85
N LEU A 14 -63.59 13.33 32.13
CA LEU A 14 -64.26 14.05 31.01
C LEU A 14 -63.70 13.59 29.68
N ARG A 15 -64.57 12.97 28.89
CA ARG A 15 -64.34 12.65 27.47
C ARG A 15 -64.47 13.92 26.65
N ALA A 16 -63.41 14.28 25.92
CA ALA A 16 -63.48 15.18 24.78
C ALA A 16 -63.03 14.42 23.53
N LEU A 17 -63.95 14.22 22.60
CA LEU A 17 -63.67 13.71 21.26
C LEU A 17 -63.02 14.83 20.47
N ALA A 18 -61.77 14.61 20.06
CA ALA A 18 -61.11 15.37 19.02
C ALA A 18 -60.80 14.43 17.85
N THR A 19 -61.54 14.60 16.77
CA THR A 19 -61.29 13.96 15.48
C THR A 19 -60.03 14.56 14.86
N ALA A 20 -58.92 13.84 14.89
CA ALA A 20 -57.73 14.18 14.15
C ALA A 20 -57.72 13.43 12.81
N ALA A 21 -57.81 14.16 11.71
CA ALA A 21 -57.59 13.65 10.36
C ALA A 21 -56.11 13.29 10.19
N VAL A 22 -55.84 11.99 10.04
CA VAL A 22 -54.49 11.50 9.68
C VAL A 22 -54.32 11.66 8.19
N VAL A 23 -53.54 12.67 7.78
CA VAL A 23 -52.98 12.76 6.42
C VAL A 23 -51.77 11.83 6.37
N ALA A 24 -51.93 10.67 5.75
CA ALA A 24 -50.83 9.76 5.49
C ALA A 24 -49.98 10.31 4.34
N PHE A 25 -48.88 10.97 4.68
CA PHE A 25 -47.78 11.18 3.73
C PHE A 25 -47.02 9.84 3.54
N GLY A 26 -47.28 9.17 2.42
CA GLY A 26 -46.53 8.00 2.01
C GLY A 26 -45.09 8.42 1.65
N PHE A 27 -44.17 8.26 2.56
CA PHE A 27 -42.75 8.21 2.22
C PHE A 27 -42.51 6.88 1.49
N ALA A 28 -42.38 6.95 0.17
CA ALA A 28 -41.81 5.87 -0.60
C ALA A 28 -40.31 5.80 -0.25
N ALA A 29 -39.95 4.88 0.64
CA ALA A 29 -38.53 4.52 0.85
C ALA A 29 -37.99 3.97 -0.48
N PRO A 30 -36.83 4.41 -0.96
CA PRO A 30 -36.23 3.78 -2.10
C PRO A 30 -35.96 2.31 -1.73
N LEU A 31 -36.56 1.39 -2.49
CA LEU A 31 -36.23 -0.03 -2.44
C LEU A 31 -34.73 -0.16 -2.75
N ALA A 32 -33.92 -0.40 -1.71
CA ALA A 32 -32.55 -0.84 -1.91
C ALA A 32 -32.63 -2.13 -2.73
N ALA A 33 -32.15 -2.05 -3.97
CA ALA A 33 -32.00 -3.24 -4.78
C ALA A 33 -31.14 -4.25 -3.99
N PRO A 34 -31.54 -5.53 -3.89
CA PRO A 34 -30.72 -6.52 -3.22
C PRO A 34 -29.38 -6.58 -3.95
N LEU A 35 -28.25 -6.41 -3.21
CA LEU A 35 -26.94 -6.73 -3.72
C LEU A 35 -27.01 -8.12 -4.33
N ALA A 36 -26.86 -8.21 -5.64
CA ALA A 36 -26.86 -9.48 -6.34
C ALA A 36 -25.74 -10.33 -5.71
N ALA A 37 -26.13 -11.44 -5.10
CA ALA A 37 -25.16 -12.41 -4.59
C ALA A 37 -24.25 -12.79 -5.76
N GLN A 38 -22.96 -12.52 -5.63
CA GLN A 38 -21.99 -12.93 -6.63
C GLN A 38 -22.15 -14.44 -6.83
N ALA A 39 -22.44 -14.86 -8.07
CA ALA A 39 -22.61 -16.27 -8.39
C ALA A 39 -21.37 -17.06 -7.97
N PRO A 40 -21.48 -18.29 -7.47
CA PRO A 40 -20.33 -19.12 -7.15
C PRO A 40 -19.48 -19.24 -8.41
N VAL A 41 -18.24 -18.84 -8.26
CA VAL A 41 -17.33 -18.63 -9.38
C VAL A 41 -16.91 -20.00 -9.90
N GLY A 42 -17.42 -20.35 -11.08
CA GLY A 42 -17.04 -21.59 -11.81
C GLY A 42 -15.52 -21.67 -12.04
N LYS A 43 -15.02 -22.91 -12.26
CA LYS A 43 -13.61 -23.10 -12.62
C LYS A 43 -13.30 -22.27 -13.87
N ARG A 44 -12.35 -21.31 -13.75
CA ARG A 44 -11.83 -20.55 -14.89
C ARG A 44 -11.12 -21.53 -15.84
N VAL A 45 -11.44 -21.44 -17.12
CA VAL A 45 -10.67 -22.11 -18.16
C VAL A 45 -9.45 -21.25 -18.46
N LEU A 46 -8.26 -21.78 -18.22
CA LEU A 46 -7.01 -21.07 -18.49
C LEU A 46 -6.81 -20.89 -19.99
N THR A 47 -6.42 -19.70 -20.39
CA THR A 47 -6.05 -19.35 -21.76
C THR A 47 -4.55 -19.60 -21.97
N LYS A 48 -4.09 -19.61 -23.23
CA LYS A 48 -2.64 -19.65 -23.51
C LYS A 48 -1.87 -18.47 -22.89
N TRP A 49 -2.55 -17.35 -22.62
CA TRP A 49 -1.95 -16.17 -22.01
C TRP A 49 -1.84 -16.33 -20.49
N ASP A 50 -2.75 -17.04 -19.87
CA ASP A 50 -2.63 -17.43 -18.46
C ASP A 50 -1.47 -18.42 -18.28
N THR A 51 -1.30 -19.37 -19.20
CA THR A 51 -0.15 -20.29 -19.21
C THR A 51 1.17 -19.52 -19.40
N LEU A 52 1.22 -18.54 -20.30
CA LEU A 52 2.41 -17.72 -20.47
C LEU A 52 2.77 -16.94 -19.19
N ALA A 53 1.78 -16.29 -18.56
CA ALA A 53 1.98 -15.56 -17.32
C ALA A 53 2.47 -16.49 -16.20
N HIS A 54 1.86 -17.67 -16.07
CA HIS A 54 2.26 -18.71 -15.12
C HIS A 54 3.72 -19.17 -15.32
N ASP A 55 4.15 -19.42 -16.56
CA ASP A 55 5.50 -19.88 -16.87
C ASP A 55 6.56 -18.80 -16.57
N LEU A 56 6.24 -17.52 -16.82
CA LEU A 56 7.09 -16.40 -16.44
C LEU A 56 7.17 -16.25 -14.93
N PHE A 57 6.03 -16.38 -14.25
CA PHE A 57 5.93 -16.28 -12.81
C PHE A 57 6.74 -17.36 -12.11
N LYS A 58 6.55 -18.62 -12.53
CA LYS A 58 7.34 -19.75 -12.02
C LYS A 58 8.84 -19.51 -12.18
N GLU A 59 9.29 -19.10 -13.37
CA GLU A 59 10.71 -18.83 -13.60
C GLU A 59 11.24 -17.71 -12.71
N LEU A 60 10.47 -16.63 -12.50
CA LEU A 60 10.85 -15.54 -11.62
C LEU A 60 10.96 -15.98 -10.15
N ILE A 61 10.02 -16.77 -9.64
CA ILE A 61 10.06 -17.26 -8.27
C ILE A 61 11.26 -18.21 -8.04
N GLU A 62 11.57 -19.06 -9.02
CA GLU A 62 12.69 -20.03 -8.92
C GLU A 62 14.08 -19.36 -9.05
N ILE A 63 14.14 -18.08 -9.44
CA ILE A 63 15.38 -17.29 -9.38
C ILE A 63 15.43 -16.54 -8.05
N ASN A 64 16.39 -16.92 -7.19
CA ASN A 64 16.63 -16.19 -5.94
C ASN A 64 17.15 -14.78 -6.23
N THR A 65 16.47 -13.77 -5.72
CA THR A 65 16.79 -12.34 -5.91
C THR A 65 16.89 -11.57 -4.59
N GLN A 66 17.00 -12.27 -3.46
CA GLN A 66 17.25 -11.63 -2.16
C GLN A 66 18.63 -10.96 -2.09
N GLU A 67 18.80 -10.00 -1.19
CA GLU A 67 20.00 -9.15 -1.12
C GLU A 67 21.26 -9.97 -0.82
N SER A 68 21.23 -10.86 0.16
CA SER A 68 22.42 -11.53 0.69
C SER A 68 23.13 -12.43 -0.33
N ASN A 69 22.40 -13.22 -1.11
CA ASN A 69 22.98 -14.25 -1.98
C ASN A 69 22.26 -14.44 -3.33
N GLY A 70 21.23 -13.64 -3.60
CA GLY A 70 20.46 -13.67 -4.84
C GLY A 70 21.00 -12.74 -5.92
N SER A 71 20.31 -12.67 -7.07
CA SER A 71 20.68 -11.78 -8.16
C SER A 71 19.46 -11.37 -9.02
N SER A 72 19.03 -10.12 -8.91
CA SER A 72 18.05 -9.53 -9.81
C SER A 72 18.58 -9.40 -11.25
N LEU A 73 19.90 -9.33 -11.45
CA LEU A 73 20.49 -9.34 -12.78
C LEU A 73 20.23 -10.66 -13.52
N VAL A 74 20.24 -11.80 -12.81
CA VAL A 74 19.90 -13.11 -13.41
C VAL A 74 18.45 -13.09 -13.85
N ALA A 75 17.53 -12.63 -13.02
CA ALA A 75 16.11 -12.51 -13.33
C ALA A 75 15.88 -11.57 -14.52
N ALA A 76 16.48 -10.38 -14.51
CA ALA A 76 16.39 -9.42 -15.62
C ALA A 76 16.87 -10.01 -16.95
N LYS A 77 18.00 -10.72 -16.96
CA LYS A 77 18.55 -11.40 -18.15
C LYS A 77 17.65 -12.54 -18.64
N ALA A 78 17.09 -13.34 -17.73
CA ALA A 78 16.16 -14.42 -18.07
C ALA A 78 14.90 -13.87 -18.75
N MET A 79 14.29 -12.83 -18.19
CA MET A 79 13.10 -12.18 -18.74
C MET A 79 13.40 -11.45 -20.07
N ALA A 80 14.55 -10.81 -20.19
CA ALA A 80 15.01 -10.25 -21.46
C ALA A 80 15.12 -11.33 -22.58
N ALA A 81 15.65 -12.51 -22.23
CA ALA A 81 15.71 -13.63 -23.18
C ALA A 81 14.30 -14.14 -23.59
N ARG A 82 13.32 -14.12 -22.68
CA ARG A 82 11.91 -14.44 -22.99
C ARG A 82 11.32 -13.45 -23.99
N LEU A 83 11.51 -12.14 -23.78
CA LEU A 83 11.04 -11.09 -24.68
C LEU A 83 11.67 -11.19 -26.08
N LYS A 84 12.99 -11.42 -26.15
CA LYS A 84 13.69 -11.60 -27.44
C LYS A 84 13.16 -12.83 -28.21
N ARG A 85 12.92 -13.95 -27.53
CA ARG A 85 12.27 -15.12 -28.15
C ARG A 85 10.83 -14.82 -28.62
N ALA A 86 10.12 -13.91 -27.96
CA ALA A 86 8.80 -13.44 -28.40
C ALA A 86 8.86 -12.40 -29.54
N GLY A 87 10.07 -12.13 -30.08
CA GLY A 87 10.29 -11.27 -31.25
C GLY A 87 10.43 -9.79 -30.95
N PHE A 88 10.74 -9.40 -29.71
CA PHE A 88 11.15 -8.03 -29.43
C PHE A 88 12.58 -7.79 -29.92
N PRO A 89 12.84 -6.69 -30.62
CA PRO A 89 14.21 -6.37 -31.08
C PRO A 89 15.10 -5.99 -29.91
N ASP A 90 16.41 -6.17 -30.07
CA ASP A 90 17.41 -5.86 -29.02
C ASP A 90 17.35 -4.38 -28.57
N SER A 91 17.00 -3.47 -29.46
CA SER A 91 16.82 -2.05 -29.14
C SER A 91 15.74 -1.77 -28.10
N ASP A 92 14.72 -2.64 -28.03
CA ASP A 92 13.54 -2.47 -27.21
C ASP A 92 13.59 -3.28 -25.92
N VAL A 93 14.67 -4.02 -25.70
CA VAL A 93 14.89 -4.89 -24.51
C VAL A 93 16.25 -4.58 -23.89
N VAL A 94 16.25 -3.67 -22.95
CA VAL A 94 17.46 -3.13 -22.33
C VAL A 94 17.64 -3.68 -20.93
N VAL A 95 18.74 -4.40 -20.67
CA VAL A 95 19.17 -4.79 -19.33
C VAL A 95 20.20 -3.78 -18.83
N VAL A 96 19.96 -3.24 -17.65
CA VAL A 96 20.84 -2.27 -16.97
C VAL A 96 21.36 -2.88 -15.68
N GLU A 97 22.67 -3.13 -15.60
CA GLU A 97 23.32 -3.51 -14.35
C GLU A 97 23.83 -2.22 -13.67
N ASN A 98 23.29 -1.91 -12.50
CA ASN A 98 23.64 -0.70 -11.75
C ASN A 98 24.60 -0.97 -10.58
N ALA A 99 24.74 -2.24 -10.18
CA ALA A 99 25.73 -2.73 -9.22
C ALA A 99 25.93 -4.26 -9.43
N PRO A 100 26.98 -4.86 -8.90
CA PRO A 100 27.19 -6.31 -8.99
C PRO A 100 25.96 -7.10 -8.53
N ARG A 101 25.44 -8.01 -9.37
CA ARG A 101 24.23 -8.80 -9.18
C ARG A 101 22.91 -8.01 -9.22
N LYS A 102 22.94 -6.68 -9.36
CA LYS A 102 21.78 -5.80 -9.38
C LYS A 102 21.45 -5.41 -10.81
N GLY A 103 20.34 -5.92 -11.31
CA GLY A 103 19.95 -5.72 -12.70
C GLY A 103 18.50 -5.32 -12.85
N ASN A 104 18.28 -4.46 -13.83
CA ASN A 104 16.98 -3.95 -14.21
C ASN A 104 16.70 -4.33 -15.66
N LEU A 105 15.44 -4.57 -15.98
CA LEU A 105 14.97 -4.81 -17.35
C LEU A 105 13.98 -3.72 -17.75
N ILE A 106 14.27 -3.05 -18.85
CA ILE A 106 13.35 -2.10 -19.48
C ILE A 106 12.96 -2.67 -20.85
N ALA A 107 11.68 -2.92 -21.05
CA ALA A 107 11.13 -3.41 -22.30
C ALA A 107 10.09 -2.44 -22.86
N ARG A 108 10.07 -2.26 -24.18
CA ARG A 108 9.19 -1.29 -24.86
C ARG A 108 8.42 -1.93 -25.99
N LEU A 109 7.12 -1.68 -26.04
CA LEU A 109 6.28 -1.89 -27.21
C LEU A 109 5.95 -0.53 -27.80
N HIS A 110 6.48 -0.29 -29.01
CA HIS A 110 6.29 0.98 -29.70
C HIS A 110 4.87 1.15 -30.20
N GLY A 111 4.34 2.35 -29.99
CA GLY A 111 3.10 2.84 -30.56
C GLY A 111 3.28 3.48 -31.94
N LYS A 112 2.19 3.99 -32.47
CA LYS A 112 2.27 4.91 -33.62
C LYS A 112 2.99 6.18 -33.16
N PRO A 113 3.64 6.92 -34.04
CA PRO A 113 4.22 8.22 -33.70
C PRO A 113 3.12 9.08 -33.08
N ALA A 114 3.13 9.22 -31.77
CA ALA A 114 2.08 9.88 -31.03
C ALA A 114 2.66 11.07 -30.25
N THR A 115 1.82 12.05 -30.01
CA THR A 115 2.15 13.19 -29.16
C THR A 115 2.07 12.86 -27.67
N LYS A 116 1.58 11.67 -27.31
CA LYS A 116 1.41 11.21 -25.93
C LYS A 116 2.67 10.49 -25.41
N LYS A 117 3.05 10.78 -24.18
CA LYS A 117 4.11 10.05 -23.49
C LYS A 117 3.71 8.59 -23.21
N PRO A 118 4.69 7.69 -23.00
CA PRO A 118 4.44 6.28 -22.68
C PRO A 118 3.57 6.07 -21.44
N ILE A 119 2.95 4.89 -21.33
CA ILE A 119 2.47 4.31 -20.08
C ILE A 119 3.57 3.38 -19.58
N MET A 120 3.92 3.46 -18.29
CA MET A 120 4.88 2.58 -17.66
C MET A 120 4.16 1.56 -16.76
N LEU A 121 4.61 0.30 -16.81
CA LEU A 121 4.26 -0.76 -15.89
C LEU A 121 5.54 -1.05 -15.09
N LEU A 122 5.53 -0.73 -13.82
CA LEU A 122 6.68 -0.85 -12.93
C LEU A 122 6.46 -1.99 -11.94
N SER A 123 7.47 -2.82 -11.76
CA SER A 123 7.50 -3.90 -10.77
C SER A 123 8.93 -4.10 -10.30
N HIS A 124 9.14 -4.66 -9.11
CA HIS A 124 10.48 -4.97 -8.67
C HIS A 124 10.80 -6.48 -8.73
N LEU A 125 12.07 -6.80 -8.89
CA LEU A 125 12.59 -8.16 -9.02
C LEU A 125 13.15 -8.71 -7.70
N ASP A 126 13.68 -7.82 -6.87
CA ASP A 126 14.24 -8.19 -5.58
C ASP A 126 13.15 -8.62 -4.60
N VAL A 127 13.54 -9.32 -3.57
CA VAL A 127 12.66 -9.80 -2.51
C VAL A 127 13.36 -9.72 -1.18
N VAL A 128 12.60 -9.55 -0.09
CA VAL A 128 13.15 -9.63 1.27
C VAL A 128 13.76 -11.00 1.56
N GLU A 129 14.64 -11.05 2.54
CA GLU A 129 15.32 -12.28 2.95
C GLU A 129 14.34 -13.39 3.33
N ALA A 130 14.64 -14.61 2.88
CA ALA A 130 13.90 -15.81 3.21
C ALA A 130 14.87 -16.92 3.62
N LYS A 131 14.90 -17.24 4.91
CA LYS A 131 15.75 -18.31 5.45
C LYS A 131 15.02 -19.64 5.32
N PRO A 132 15.56 -20.61 4.57
CA PRO A 132 14.89 -21.89 4.35
C PRO A 132 14.49 -22.61 5.64
N GLU A 133 15.27 -22.46 6.71
CA GLU A 133 15.00 -23.06 8.02
C GLU A 133 13.75 -22.51 8.73
N ASP A 134 13.31 -21.31 8.36
CA ASP A 134 12.10 -20.68 8.92
C ASP A 134 10.83 -21.06 8.11
N TRP A 135 10.99 -21.62 6.89
CA TRP A 135 9.88 -21.91 5.99
C TRP A 135 9.49 -23.39 6.03
N THR A 136 8.19 -23.70 5.91
CA THR A 136 7.70 -25.08 5.76
C THR A 136 7.70 -25.54 4.31
N LEU A 137 7.70 -24.60 3.36
CA LEU A 137 7.86 -24.82 1.92
C LEU A 137 9.15 -24.12 1.45
N PRO A 138 9.88 -24.67 0.45
CA PRO A 138 11.10 -24.04 -0.02
C PRO A 138 10.82 -22.64 -0.61
N PRO A 139 11.45 -21.54 -0.12
CA PRO A 139 11.07 -20.17 -0.50
C PRO A 139 11.32 -19.85 -1.97
N PHE A 140 12.32 -20.47 -2.62
CA PHE A 140 12.68 -20.27 -4.03
C PHE A 140 12.32 -21.49 -4.89
N THR A 141 11.23 -22.15 -4.55
CA THR A 141 10.58 -23.19 -5.37
C THR A 141 9.14 -22.76 -5.56
N PHE A 142 8.70 -22.69 -6.81
CA PHE A 142 7.31 -22.37 -7.10
C PHE A 142 6.42 -23.57 -6.75
N VAL A 143 5.67 -23.47 -5.66
CA VAL A 143 4.81 -24.53 -5.16
C VAL A 143 3.35 -24.20 -5.45
N GLU A 144 2.68 -25.16 -6.11
CA GLU A 144 1.25 -25.12 -6.38
C GLU A 144 0.53 -26.11 -5.48
N LYS A 145 -0.29 -25.62 -4.57
CA LYS A 145 -1.02 -26.46 -3.63
C LYS A 145 -2.36 -25.84 -3.28
N ASP A 146 -3.42 -26.64 -3.27
CA ASP A 146 -4.77 -26.21 -2.84
C ASP A 146 -5.26 -24.93 -3.54
N SER A 147 -5.07 -24.83 -4.87
CA SER A 147 -5.39 -23.66 -5.69
C SER A 147 -4.67 -22.37 -5.26
N THR A 148 -3.50 -22.50 -4.66
CA THR A 148 -2.68 -21.41 -4.15
C THR A 148 -1.25 -21.56 -4.66
N PHE A 149 -0.61 -20.44 -5.01
CA PHE A 149 0.81 -20.33 -5.32
C PHE A 149 1.57 -19.95 -4.05
N TYR A 150 2.70 -20.62 -3.81
CA TYR A 150 3.60 -20.34 -2.69
C TYR A 150 5.02 -20.11 -3.19
N GLY A 151 5.73 -19.20 -2.54
CA GLY A 151 7.13 -18.88 -2.80
C GLY A 151 7.44 -17.44 -2.36
N ARG A 152 8.70 -17.08 -2.20
CA ARG A 152 9.10 -15.73 -1.88
C ARG A 152 8.95 -14.85 -3.14
N GLY A 153 8.19 -13.73 -3.02
CA GLY A 153 7.87 -12.82 -4.11
C GLY A 153 6.62 -13.21 -4.89
N VAL A 154 5.79 -14.14 -4.39
CA VAL A 154 4.54 -14.51 -5.07
C VAL A 154 3.45 -13.45 -4.92
N SER A 155 3.58 -12.52 -3.97
CA SER A 155 2.68 -11.39 -3.77
C SER A 155 3.40 -10.04 -3.72
N ASP A 156 4.76 -10.06 -3.80
CA ASP A 156 5.60 -8.89 -3.62
C ASP A 156 6.98 -9.10 -4.28
N ASP A 157 7.19 -8.74 -5.56
CA ASP A 157 6.28 -8.17 -6.58
C ASP A 157 6.51 -8.90 -7.94
N LYS A 158 6.96 -10.19 -7.87
CA LYS A 158 7.27 -10.98 -9.08
C LYS A 158 6.03 -11.43 -9.85
N ASP A 159 4.88 -11.48 -9.20
CA ASP A 159 3.57 -11.74 -9.80
C ASP A 159 3.18 -10.61 -10.75
N ASP A 160 3.23 -9.36 -10.32
CA ASP A 160 2.96 -8.19 -11.19
C ASP A 160 4.04 -8.09 -12.28
N GLY A 161 5.30 -8.41 -11.97
CA GLY A 161 6.37 -8.51 -12.97
C GLY A 161 6.08 -9.52 -14.07
N ALA A 162 5.59 -10.70 -13.72
CA ALA A 162 5.20 -11.75 -14.68
C ALA A 162 3.97 -11.34 -15.51
N ILE A 163 2.96 -10.75 -14.87
CA ILE A 163 1.74 -10.24 -15.52
C ILE A 163 2.09 -9.15 -16.53
N ASN A 164 2.93 -8.19 -16.17
CA ASN A 164 3.34 -7.09 -17.01
C ASN A 164 4.11 -7.55 -18.25
N LEU A 165 4.98 -8.54 -18.10
CA LEU A 165 5.68 -9.16 -19.23
C LEU A 165 4.75 -9.96 -20.13
N ALA A 166 3.87 -10.79 -19.55
CA ALA A 166 2.91 -11.59 -20.30
C ALA A 166 1.97 -10.71 -21.13
N LEU A 167 1.50 -9.62 -20.53
CA LEU A 167 0.69 -8.58 -21.18
C LEU A 167 1.43 -7.97 -22.38
N LEU A 168 2.67 -7.55 -22.21
CA LEU A 168 3.47 -6.95 -23.28
C LEU A 168 3.69 -7.93 -24.43
N MET A 169 4.01 -9.20 -24.12
CA MET A 169 4.18 -10.27 -25.10
C MET A 169 2.85 -10.60 -25.81
N ARG A 170 1.73 -10.60 -25.09
CA ARG A 170 0.39 -10.80 -25.66
C ARG A 170 0.04 -9.71 -26.66
N LEU A 171 0.20 -8.45 -26.28
CA LEU A 171 -0.10 -7.32 -27.19
C LEU A 171 0.73 -7.40 -28.48
N LYS A 172 2.01 -7.74 -28.39
CA LYS A 172 2.87 -7.94 -29.56
C LYS A 172 2.40 -9.11 -30.43
N ALA A 173 2.10 -10.25 -29.83
CA ALA A 173 1.64 -11.44 -30.56
C ALA A 173 0.28 -11.24 -31.22
N GLU A 174 -0.58 -10.38 -30.68
CA GLU A 174 -1.86 -9.96 -31.27
C GLU A 174 -1.68 -8.92 -32.39
N GLY A 175 -0.46 -8.44 -32.64
CA GLY A 175 -0.20 -7.35 -33.60
C GLY A 175 -0.81 -6.01 -33.17
N PHE A 176 -1.04 -5.82 -31.87
CA PHE A 176 -1.60 -4.58 -31.35
C PHE A 176 -0.61 -3.43 -31.51
N VAL A 177 -1.02 -2.37 -32.18
CA VAL A 177 -0.26 -1.14 -32.32
C VAL A 177 -0.89 -0.08 -31.43
N PRO A 178 -0.28 0.24 -30.28
CA PRO A 178 -0.81 1.26 -29.38
C PRO A 178 -0.63 2.68 -29.95
N GLU A 179 -1.37 3.66 -29.43
CA GLU A 179 -1.20 5.08 -29.79
C GLU A 179 -0.15 5.81 -28.96
N ARG A 180 0.44 5.12 -28.01
CA ARG A 180 1.59 5.53 -27.21
C ARG A 180 2.44 4.32 -26.91
N ASP A 181 3.69 4.52 -26.61
CA ASP A 181 4.54 3.42 -26.17
C ASP A 181 4.03 2.84 -24.84
N ILE A 182 4.20 1.53 -24.70
CA ILE A 182 4.01 0.82 -23.44
C ILE A 182 5.41 0.37 -22.98
N VAL A 183 5.80 0.76 -21.79
CA VAL A 183 7.09 0.43 -21.16
C VAL A 183 6.85 -0.48 -19.98
N VAL A 184 7.55 -1.61 -19.92
CA VAL A 184 7.65 -2.45 -18.72
C VAL A 184 9.03 -2.22 -18.11
N ALA A 185 9.08 -1.86 -16.85
CA ALA A 185 10.30 -1.71 -16.07
C ALA A 185 10.27 -2.68 -14.90
N LEU A 186 11.20 -3.64 -14.90
CA LEU A 186 11.44 -4.53 -13.76
C LEU A 186 12.73 -4.09 -13.08
N THR A 187 12.65 -3.65 -11.83
CA THR A 187 13.72 -2.96 -11.12
C THR A 187 14.29 -3.76 -9.96
N THR A 188 15.35 -3.28 -9.34
CA THR A 188 16.04 -3.93 -8.22
C THR A 188 16.12 -3.00 -7.02
N ASP A 189 16.30 -3.59 -5.81
CA ASP A 189 16.49 -2.90 -4.52
C ASP A 189 15.34 -1.96 -4.14
N GLU A 190 14.10 -2.36 -4.42
CA GLU A 190 12.92 -1.74 -3.85
C GLU A 190 12.83 -2.04 -2.35
N GLU A 191 12.94 -3.30 -1.98
CA GLU A 191 12.79 -3.86 -0.63
C GLU A 191 13.89 -3.44 0.35
N GLY A 192 14.91 -2.82 -0.16
CA GLY A 192 16.04 -2.34 0.62
C GLY A 192 17.37 -2.58 -0.10
N GLY A 193 18.36 -1.87 0.31
CA GLY A 193 19.66 -1.92 -0.35
C GLY A 193 20.04 -0.53 -0.86
N PRO A 194 21.34 -0.32 -1.11
CA PRO A 194 21.85 0.99 -1.48
C PRO A 194 21.76 1.28 -2.99
N ASN A 195 21.30 0.32 -3.80
CA ASN A 195 21.42 0.38 -5.26
C ASN A 195 20.04 0.33 -5.96
N ASN A 196 19.04 1.05 -5.42
CA ASN A 196 17.70 1.08 -6.00
C ASN A 196 17.74 1.41 -7.49
N GLY A 197 17.09 0.54 -8.27
CA GLY A 197 17.14 0.57 -9.73
C GLY A 197 16.46 1.79 -10.33
N VAL A 198 15.31 2.19 -9.81
CA VAL A 198 14.57 3.37 -10.31
C VAL A 198 15.38 4.64 -10.05
N ASP A 199 15.90 4.82 -8.83
CA ASP A 199 16.72 5.98 -8.48
C ASP A 199 17.98 6.08 -9.39
N TRP A 200 18.65 4.95 -9.58
CA TRP A 200 19.84 4.91 -10.42
C TRP A 200 19.52 5.25 -11.88
N ILE A 201 18.45 4.66 -12.46
CA ILE A 201 18.05 4.89 -13.86
C ILE A 201 17.62 6.34 -14.06
N LEU A 202 16.85 6.92 -13.14
CA LEU A 202 16.46 8.33 -13.20
C LEU A 202 17.65 9.28 -13.22
N LYS A 203 18.70 8.96 -12.46
CA LYS A 203 19.93 9.77 -12.41
C LYS A 203 20.83 9.60 -13.64
N ASN A 204 20.91 8.39 -14.21
CA ASN A 204 21.93 8.06 -15.21
C ASN A 204 21.36 7.85 -16.63
N ARG A 205 20.10 7.40 -16.74
CA ARG A 205 19.41 7.06 -17.99
C ARG A 205 17.92 7.45 -17.98
N PRO A 206 17.55 8.68 -17.60
CA PRO A 206 16.15 9.07 -17.33
C PRO A 206 15.19 8.79 -18.48
N LYS A 207 15.64 8.83 -19.73
CA LYS A 207 14.81 8.53 -20.90
C LYS A 207 14.24 7.11 -20.92
N LEU A 208 14.84 6.16 -20.22
CA LEU A 208 14.35 4.80 -20.12
C LEU A 208 13.04 4.71 -19.29
N LEU A 209 12.87 5.63 -18.33
CA LEU A 209 11.70 5.71 -17.45
C LEU A 209 10.79 6.91 -17.80
N GLU A 210 10.94 7.52 -18.97
CA GLU A 210 10.04 8.59 -19.38
C GLU A 210 8.63 8.03 -19.59
N ALA A 211 7.63 8.60 -18.89
CA ALA A 211 6.24 8.20 -18.97
C ALA A 211 5.29 9.37 -18.70
N GLU A 212 4.03 9.26 -19.14
CA GLU A 212 2.95 10.16 -18.72
C GLU A 212 2.53 9.83 -17.30
N TYR A 213 2.45 8.55 -16.98
CA TYR A 213 2.22 7.99 -15.65
C TYR A 213 2.71 6.54 -15.59
N ALA A 214 2.85 6.02 -14.37
CA ALA A 214 3.20 4.64 -14.11
C ALA A 214 2.08 3.92 -13.34
N LEU A 215 1.90 2.63 -13.67
CA LEU A 215 1.15 1.66 -12.88
C LEU A 215 2.18 0.79 -12.15
N ASN A 216 2.06 0.68 -10.85
CA ASN A 216 3.00 0.04 -9.94
C ASN A 216 2.24 -0.88 -8.97
N GLU A 217 2.94 -1.56 -8.10
CA GLU A 217 2.41 -2.32 -6.97
C GLU A 217 1.57 -1.48 -5.99
N GLY A 218 0.94 -2.11 -5.01
CA GLY A 218 0.25 -1.48 -3.87
C GLY A 218 -1.24 -1.24 -4.09
N GLY A 219 -1.77 -1.56 -5.27
CA GLY A 219 -3.21 -1.64 -5.53
C GLY A 219 -3.72 -3.07 -5.41
N GLY A 220 -5.04 -3.25 -5.48
CA GLY A 220 -5.64 -4.58 -5.49
C GLY A 220 -7.03 -4.62 -4.91
N GLY A 221 -7.64 -5.80 -4.91
CA GLY A 221 -9.00 -6.01 -4.43
C GLY A 221 -9.06 -6.37 -2.96
N ARG A 222 -9.98 -5.74 -2.24
CA ARG A 222 -10.27 -6.10 -0.86
C ARG A 222 -11.30 -7.21 -0.79
N VAL A 223 -10.97 -8.26 -0.02
CA VAL A 223 -11.85 -9.41 0.21
C VAL A 223 -12.28 -9.44 1.68
N LYS A 224 -13.58 -9.61 1.94
CA LYS A 224 -14.13 -9.80 3.28
C LYS A 224 -15.17 -10.93 3.24
N ASP A 225 -15.02 -11.91 4.12
CA ASP A 225 -15.93 -13.07 4.20
C ASP A 225 -16.13 -13.76 2.82
N GLY A 226 -15.05 -13.88 2.05
CA GLY A 226 -15.06 -14.48 0.70
C GLY A 226 -15.72 -13.64 -0.39
N LYS A 227 -16.12 -12.39 -0.09
CA LYS A 227 -16.73 -11.46 -1.05
C LYS A 227 -15.75 -10.37 -1.44
N PHE A 228 -15.77 -9.99 -2.71
CA PHE A 228 -15.03 -8.82 -3.20
C PHE A 228 -15.75 -7.55 -2.77
N VAL A 229 -15.06 -6.68 -2.03
CA VAL A 229 -15.65 -5.52 -1.35
C VAL A 229 -15.35 -4.23 -2.09
N SER A 230 -14.08 -4.02 -2.45
CA SER A 230 -13.62 -2.85 -3.18
C SER A 230 -12.39 -3.19 -4.02
N HIS A 231 -12.14 -2.38 -5.04
CA HIS A 231 -10.91 -2.39 -5.82
C HIS A 231 -10.12 -1.15 -5.45
N ASP A 232 -9.07 -1.33 -4.67
CA ASP A 232 -8.29 -0.25 -4.08
C ASP A 232 -7.15 0.15 -5.03
N ILE A 233 -7.04 1.44 -5.32
CA ILE A 233 -6.01 2.02 -6.18
C ILE A 233 -5.12 2.91 -5.33
N GLN A 234 -3.85 2.56 -5.18
CA GLN A 234 -2.92 3.39 -4.42
C GLN A 234 -2.56 4.66 -5.19
N ALA A 235 -2.93 5.81 -4.66
CA ALA A 235 -2.67 7.12 -5.25
C ALA A 235 -1.75 8.00 -4.39
N ALA A 236 -1.41 7.54 -3.20
CA ALA A 236 -0.49 8.17 -2.28
C ALA A 236 0.22 7.13 -1.41
N GLU A 237 1.29 7.53 -0.77
CA GLU A 237 2.00 6.72 0.22
C GLU A 237 2.65 7.61 1.28
N LYS A 238 2.87 7.07 2.47
CA LYS A 238 3.58 7.78 3.53
C LYS A 238 5.08 7.80 3.27
N LYS A 239 5.72 8.86 3.76
CA LYS A 239 7.18 9.00 3.73
C LYS A 239 7.79 8.33 4.96
N VAL A 240 8.90 7.64 4.78
CA VAL A 240 9.63 6.97 5.86
C VAL A 240 10.70 7.91 6.43
N LEU A 241 10.64 8.16 7.73
CA LEU A 241 11.61 8.98 8.44
C LEU A 241 12.12 8.20 9.67
N ASN A 242 13.42 7.96 9.74
CA ASN A 242 14.05 7.42 10.95
C ASN A 242 14.67 8.56 11.77
N ILE A 243 14.34 8.59 13.05
CA ILE A 243 14.83 9.56 14.01
C ILE A 243 15.64 8.81 15.06
N THR A 244 16.85 9.28 15.35
CA THR A 244 17.63 8.79 16.48
C THR A 244 17.43 9.72 17.67
N LEU A 245 17.07 9.13 18.80
CA LEU A 245 17.05 9.77 20.11
C LEU A 245 18.29 9.32 20.87
N GLU A 246 19.06 10.25 21.40
CA GLU A 246 20.25 9.93 22.20
C GLU A 246 20.30 10.78 23.47
N SER A 247 20.54 10.14 24.62
CA SER A 247 20.87 10.81 25.86
C SER A 247 22.23 10.36 26.36
N THR A 248 23.02 11.30 26.85
CA THR A 248 24.35 11.05 27.39
C THR A 248 24.44 11.51 28.85
N ASN A 249 25.37 10.88 29.62
CA ASN A 249 25.60 11.16 31.01
C ASN A 249 27.08 10.87 31.34
N PRO A 250 27.70 11.55 32.30
CA PRO A 250 29.09 11.25 32.69
C PRO A 250 29.33 9.81 33.17
N GLY A 251 28.26 9.11 33.60
CA GLY A 251 28.39 7.78 34.20
C GLY A 251 28.75 7.84 35.69
N GLY A 252 29.19 6.72 36.23
CA GLY A 252 29.60 6.59 37.63
C GLY A 252 29.34 5.18 38.16
N HIS A 253 29.71 4.97 39.43
CA HIS A 253 29.48 3.68 40.09
C HIS A 253 28.02 3.56 40.56
N SER A 254 27.36 2.45 40.26
CA SER A 254 25.93 2.25 40.53
C SER A 254 25.57 2.24 42.02
N SER A 255 26.53 2.01 42.94
CA SER A 255 26.31 2.10 44.41
C SER A 255 26.10 3.53 44.89
N VAL A 256 26.40 4.53 44.06
CA VAL A 256 26.16 5.95 44.34
C VAL A 256 25.19 6.47 43.26
N PRO A 257 23.88 6.12 43.36
CA PRO A 257 22.93 6.43 42.30
C PRO A 257 22.62 7.92 42.24
N VAL A 258 22.64 8.47 41.03
CA VAL A 258 22.16 9.82 40.74
C VAL A 258 20.86 9.75 39.91
N LYS A 259 19.96 10.71 40.11
CA LYS A 259 18.68 10.74 39.37
C LYS A 259 18.88 11.11 37.91
N ASP A 260 19.92 11.85 37.60
CA ASP A 260 20.34 12.19 36.23
C ASP A 260 20.96 10.96 35.58
N ASN A 261 20.21 10.29 34.69
CA ASN A 261 20.57 9.00 34.11
C ASN A 261 20.11 8.93 32.63
N ALA A 262 21.03 8.59 31.75
CA ALA A 262 20.77 8.56 30.32
C ALA A 262 19.63 7.59 29.94
N ILE A 263 19.55 6.41 30.54
CA ILE A 263 18.46 5.47 30.32
C ILE A 263 17.12 6.07 30.75
N THR A 264 17.10 6.76 31.91
CA THR A 264 15.85 7.35 32.44
C THR A 264 15.36 8.48 31.55
N HIS A 265 16.24 9.36 31.08
CA HIS A 265 15.89 10.43 30.14
C HIS A 265 15.33 9.87 28.81
N LEU A 266 16.01 8.89 28.23
CA LEU A 266 15.55 8.24 26.99
C LEU A 266 14.21 7.53 27.21
N SER A 267 14.06 6.76 28.27
CA SER A 267 12.80 6.03 28.56
C SER A 267 11.61 6.97 28.72
N ASN A 268 11.78 8.09 29.42
CA ASN A 268 10.73 9.10 29.54
C ASN A 268 10.38 9.74 28.21
N ALA A 269 11.35 9.97 27.34
CA ALA A 269 11.11 10.47 25.98
C ALA A 269 10.29 9.46 25.16
N LEU A 270 10.64 8.17 25.21
CA LEU A 270 9.92 7.12 24.49
C LEU A 270 8.48 6.94 25.01
N VAL A 271 8.25 7.03 26.32
CA VAL A 271 6.89 6.99 26.90
C VAL A 271 6.05 8.15 26.37
N LYS A 272 6.60 9.36 26.30
CA LYS A 272 5.90 10.53 25.78
C LYS A 272 5.57 10.38 24.30
N ILE A 273 6.50 9.88 23.48
CA ILE A 273 6.27 9.62 22.05
C ILE A 273 5.20 8.54 21.88
N GLY A 274 5.26 7.45 22.64
CA GLY A 274 4.29 6.36 22.55
C GLY A 274 2.86 6.76 22.95
N ALA A 275 2.72 7.82 23.77
CA ALA A 275 1.43 8.36 24.19
C ALA A 275 0.94 9.52 23.29
N PHE A 276 1.74 9.97 22.34
CA PHE A 276 1.43 11.13 21.52
C PHE A 276 0.83 10.73 20.17
N ASP A 277 -0.35 11.25 19.87
CA ASP A 277 -0.96 11.21 18.57
C ASP A 277 -0.78 12.55 17.84
N PHE A 278 -0.24 12.49 16.61
CA PHE A 278 -0.28 13.68 15.73
C PHE A 278 -1.72 14.06 15.42
N PRO A 279 -2.01 15.34 15.17
CA PRO A 279 -3.33 15.77 14.73
C PRO A 279 -3.81 14.99 13.50
N VAL A 280 -5.12 14.80 13.40
CA VAL A 280 -5.73 14.30 12.16
C VAL A 280 -5.47 15.31 11.05
N HIS A 281 -5.08 14.80 9.89
CA HIS A 281 -4.95 15.57 8.67
C HIS A 281 -5.26 14.67 7.46
N LEU A 282 -6.28 15.05 6.69
CA LEU A 282 -6.71 14.29 5.53
C LEU A 282 -6.37 15.04 4.25
N ASN A 283 -5.59 14.42 3.39
CA ASN A 283 -5.47 14.86 2.00
C ASN A 283 -6.67 14.39 1.16
N ASP A 284 -6.76 14.81 -0.09
CA ASP A 284 -7.88 14.46 -0.98
C ASP A 284 -8.06 12.93 -1.14
N ILE A 285 -6.96 12.17 -1.15
CA ILE A 285 -6.99 10.72 -1.31
C ILE A 285 -7.58 10.04 -0.06
N THR A 286 -7.08 10.39 1.13
CA THR A 286 -7.57 9.80 2.38
C THR A 286 -8.99 10.25 2.71
N ARG A 287 -9.38 11.46 2.34
CA ARG A 287 -10.75 11.95 2.46
C ARG A 287 -11.70 11.15 1.58
N GLU A 288 -11.34 10.92 0.33
CA GLU A 288 -12.12 10.13 -0.61
C GLU A 288 -12.15 8.64 -0.21
N TYR A 289 -11.04 8.11 0.32
CA TYR A 289 -11.00 6.77 0.89
C TYR A 289 -12.05 6.58 1.98
N PHE A 290 -12.10 7.45 2.98
CA PHE A 290 -13.10 7.36 4.05
C PHE A 290 -14.52 7.52 3.52
N ARG A 291 -14.77 8.47 2.63
CA ARG A 291 -16.09 8.69 2.04
C ARG A 291 -16.62 7.45 1.30
N ARG A 292 -15.81 6.84 0.44
CA ARG A 292 -16.22 5.67 -0.35
C ARG A 292 -16.28 4.40 0.47
N SER A 293 -15.42 4.25 1.47
CA SER A 293 -15.38 3.05 2.32
C SER A 293 -16.49 3.00 3.35
N ALA A 294 -17.14 4.12 3.67
CA ALA A 294 -18.13 4.22 4.75
C ALA A 294 -19.30 3.24 4.63
N SER A 295 -19.78 2.96 3.42
CA SER A 295 -20.87 2.01 3.16
C SER A 295 -20.44 0.54 3.16
N LEU A 296 -19.13 0.25 3.22
CA LEU A 296 -18.56 -1.08 3.09
C LEU A 296 -18.16 -1.71 4.44
N VAL A 297 -18.33 -0.97 5.52
CA VAL A 297 -17.93 -1.37 6.88
C VAL A 297 -19.12 -1.39 7.83
N ASP A 298 -18.88 -1.77 9.08
CA ASP A 298 -19.91 -1.68 10.12
C ASP A 298 -20.50 -0.26 10.20
N PRO A 299 -21.83 -0.11 10.40
CA PRO A 299 -22.48 1.20 10.41
C PRO A 299 -21.88 2.22 11.38
N THR A 300 -21.38 1.77 12.54
CA THR A 300 -20.72 2.65 13.53
C THR A 300 -19.41 3.22 12.98
N ILE A 301 -18.61 2.36 12.34
CA ILE A 301 -17.37 2.79 11.69
C ILE A 301 -17.67 3.61 10.44
N GLY A 302 -18.70 3.23 9.66
CA GLY A 302 -19.15 3.97 8.48
C GLY A 302 -19.60 5.40 8.81
N TRP A 303 -20.32 5.58 9.92
CA TRP A 303 -20.65 6.92 10.42
C TRP A 303 -19.38 7.72 10.71
N ALA A 304 -18.43 7.16 11.43
CA ALA A 304 -17.18 7.84 11.77
C ALA A 304 -16.35 8.18 10.51
N MET A 305 -16.33 7.30 9.51
CA MET A 305 -15.68 7.55 8.23
C MET A 305 -16.32 8.72 7.47
N THR A 306 -17.65 8.79 7.45
CA THR A 306 -18.37 9.91 6.83
C THR A 306 -18.09 11.21 7.57
N ALA A 307 -18.22 11.20 8.89
CA ALA A 307 -18.02 12.39 9.71
C ALA A 307 -16.60 12.95 9.60
N ILE A 308 -15.56 12.10 9.65
CA ILE A 308 -14.17 12.54 9.54
C ILE A 308 -13.84 13.07 8.12
N ALA A 309 -14.44 12.49 7.08
CA ALA A 309 -14.28 12.96 5.71
C ALA A 309 -14.89 14.32 5.48
N GLU A 310 -15.98 14.66 6.16
CA GLU A 310 -16.64 15.97 6.11
C GLU A 310 -15.95 17.00 7.01
N ASN A 311 -15.52 16.57 8.20
CA ASN A 311 -14.86 17.42 9.19
C ASN A 311 -13.72 16.67 9.89
N GLU A 312 -12.49 16.92 9.47
CA GLU A 312 -11.30 16.26 10.06
C GLU A 312 -11.02 16.65 11.53
N THR A 313 -11.71 17.65 12.06
CA THR A 313 -11.62 18.05 13.47
C THR A 313 -12.68 17.38 14.37
N ASP A 314 -13.50 16.47 13.83
CA ASP A 314 -14.47 15.70 14.62
C ASP A 314 -13.77 14.72 15.56
N VAL A 315 -13.72 15.08 16.84
CA VAL A 315 -13.03 14.32 17.90
C VAL A 315 -13.65 12.95 18.13
N ALA A 316 -14.98 12.83 18.03
CA ALA A 316 -15.69 11.57 18.28
C ALA A 316 -15.44 10.59 17.12
N ALA A 317 -15.51 11.06 15.88
CA ALA A 317 -15.20 10.28 14.70
C ALA A 317 -13.73 9.83 14.69
N ALA A 318 -12.80 10.76 14.98
CA ALA A 318 -11.38 10.45 15.07
C ALA A 318 -11.08 9.39 16.14
N ALA A 319 -11.69 9.48 17.32
CA ALA A 319 -11.52 8.50 18.40
C ALA A 319 -12.07 7.12 18.00
N ALA A 320 -13.25 7.06 17.35
CA ALA A 320 -13.83 5.80 16.91
C ALA A 320 -12.95 5.10 15.86
N LEU A 321 -12.39 5.85 14.91
CA LEU A 321 -11.49 5.31 13.89
C LEU A 321 -10.11 4.96 14.44
N ALA A 322 -9.58 5.72 15.41
CA ALA A 322 -8.27 5.46 16.01
C ALA A 322 -8.19 4.15 16.80
N ALA A 323 -9.34 3.54 17.14
CA ALA A 323 -9.38 2.20 17.75
C ALA A 323 -8.83 1.10 16.81
N ASP A 324 -8.88 1.28 15.50
CA ASP A 324 -8.18 0.41 14.53
C ASP A 324 -6.87 1.10 14.09
N PRO A 325 -5.70 0.46 14.31
CA PRO A 325 -4.41 1.02 13.95
C PRO A 325 -4.29 1.39 12.47
N ARG A 326 -4.99 0.69 11.57
CA ARG A 326 -4.97 0.98 10.12
C ARG A 326 -5.67 2.30 9.81
N TYR A 327 -6.85 2.54 10.38
CA TYR A 327 -7.55 3.83 10.20
C TYR A 327 -6.80 4.95 10.90
N ASN A 328 -6.25 4.68 12.11
CA ASN A 328 -5.42 5.66 12.80
C ASN A 328 -4.22 6.09 11.95
N SER A 329 -3.51 5.13 11.36
CA SER A 329 -2.35 5.43 10.51
C SER A 329 -2.75 6.11 9.19
N THR A 330 -3.97 5.91 8.69
CA THR A 330 -4.48 6.61 7.49
C THR A 330 -4.80 8.06 7.76
N MET A 331 -5.25 8.40 8.97
CA MET A 331 -5.67 9.75 9.35
C MET A 331 -4.52 10.70 9.68
N ARG A 332 -3.35 10.21 10.06
CA ARG A 332 -2.28 11.06 10.63
C ARG A 332 -0.88 10.50 10.43
N SER A 333 0.13 11.33 10.61
CA SER A 333 1.50 10.86 10.78
C SER A 333 1.61 10.02 12.05
N THR A 334 2.47 9.01 12.05
CA THR A 334 2.67 8.10 13.20
C THR A 334 4.15 7.88 13.43
N CYS A 335 4.55 7.75 14.71
CA CYS A 335 5.92 7.45 15.09
C CYS A 335 5.94 6.33 16.13
N VAL A 336 6.84 5.37 15.98
CA VAL A 336 6.99 4.24 16.90
C VAL A 336 8.47 3.94 17.15
N ALA A 337 8.82 3.67 18.41
CA ALA A 337 10.16 3.19 18.76
C ALA A 337 10.35 1.76 18.22
N THR A 338 11.46 1.52 17.52
CA THR A 338 11.76 0.22 16.90
C THR A 338 12.99 -0.45 17.47
N THR A 339 13.97 0.33 17.94
CA THR A 339 15.14 -0.21 18.64
C THR A 339 15.51 0.66 19.85
N ILE A 340 16.10 0.04 20.86
CA ILE A 340 16.65 0.71 22.03
C ILE A 340 17.93 0.02 22.48
N GLU A 341 18.93 0.79 22.86
CA GLU A 341 20.20 0.32 23.45
C GLU A 341 20.65 1.28 24.55
N GLY A 342 21.38 0.78 25.54
CA GLY A 342 21.88 1.63 26.60
C GLY A 342 22.65 0.89 27.69
N GLY A 343 23.59 1.62 28.32
CA GLY A 343 24.49 1.08 29.32
C GLY A 343 25.63 0.23 28.76
N HIS A 344 26.64 -0.05 29.58
CA HIS A 344 27.82 -0.83 29.17
C HIS A 344 28.24 -1.84 30.23
N ALA A 345 27.78 -1.69 31.50
CA ALA A 345 28.09 -2.60 32.58
C ALA A 345 26.97 -2.60 33.64
N LYS A 346 26.76 -3.75 34.30
CA LYS A 346 25.68 -3.94 35.30
C LYS A 346 25.86 -3.10 36.56
N ASN A 347 27.09 -2.69 36.89
CA ASN A 347 27.46 -1.95 38.08
C ASN A 347 27.91 -0.51 37.80
N ALA A 348 27.62 0.02 36.61
CA ALA A 348 27.91 1.39 36.19
C ALA A 348 26.65 2.16 35.79
N LEU A 349 26.64 3.46 36.09
CA LEU A 349 25.64 4.36 35.52
C LEU A 349 25.86 4.48 33.99
N PRO A 350 24.80 4.46 33.18
CA PRO A 350 24.91 4.46 31.74
C PRO A 350 25.45 5.80 31.25
N GLN A 351 26.51 5.77 30.45
CA GLN A 351 27.08 6.96 29.81
C GLN A 351 26.29 7.38 28.56
N ARG A 352 25.56 6.44 27.96
CA ARG A 352 24.77 6.65 26.76
C ARG A 352 23.57 5.73 26.72
N ALA A 353 22.46 6.24 26.24
CA ALA A 353 21.29 5.48 25.83
C ALA A 353 20.77 6.04 24.50
N LYS A 354 20.39 5.16 23.58
CA LYS A 354 19.99 5.50 22.23
C LYS A 354 18.78 4.69 21.77
N ALA A 355 17.92 5.28 20.95
CA ALA A 355 16.78 4.60 20.36
C ALA A 355 16.58 5.06 18.92
N ASN A 356 16.06 4.16 18.08
CA ASN A 356 15.47 4.52 16.79
C ASN A 356 13.96 4.69 16.94
N VAL A 357 13.44 5.77 16.41
CA VAL A 357 12.01 6.01 16.25
C VAL A 357 11.73 6.07 14.74
N ASN A 358 10.95 5.09 14.25
CA ASN A 358 10.49 5.08 12.86
C ASN A 358 9.18 5.86 12.76
N CYS A 359 9.18 6.89 11.94
CA CYS A 359 7.99 7.69 11.65
C CYS A 359 7.51 7.41 10.21
N ARG A 360 6.20 7.23 10.07
CA ARG A 360 5.48 7.19 8.81
C ARG A 360 4.68 8.48 8.71
N ILE A 361 5.22 9.44 7.96
CA ILE A 361 4.68 10.80 7.88
C ILE A 361 3.84 10.98 6.61
N LEU A 362 2.80 11.79 6.72
CA LEU A 362 1.89 12.07 5.59
C LEU A 362 2.68 12.68 4.41
N PRO A 363 2.24 12.45 3.16
CA PRO A 363 2.99 12.87 1.98
C PRO A 363 3.19 14.39 1.88
N ASP A 364 2.26 15.16 2.40
CA ASP A 364 2.24 16.63 2.44
C ASP A 364 2.85 17.24 3.73
N ALA A 365 3.17 16.40 4.75
CA ALA A 365 3.80 16.87 5.98
C ALA A 365 5.30 17.15 5.78
N GLU A 366 5.79 18.25 6.33
CA GLU A 366 7.20 18.61 6.27
C GLU A 366 8.00 17.91 7.37
N THR A 367 9.13 17.30 7.00
CA THR A 367 10.02 16.60 7.95
C THR A 367 10.43 17.48 9.13
N LYS A 368 10.73 18.77 8.86
CA LYS A 368 11.12 19.73 9.91
C LYS A 368 10.04 19.91 10.98
N ASP A 369 8.75 19.91 10.59
CA ASP A 369 7.63 20.11 11.50
C ASP A 369 7.38 18.89 12.37
N ILE A 370 7.60 17.69 11.81
CA ILE A 370 7.58 16.42 12.56
C ILE A 370 8.68 16.43 13.63
N ILE A 371 9.91 16.78 13.28
CA ILE A 371 11.05 16.86 14.22
C ILE A 371 10.78 17.90 15.30
N ALA A 372 10.29 19.08 14.96
CA ALA A 372 9.96 20.12 15.91
C ALA A 372 8.87 19.65 16.89
N THR A 373 7.85 18.96 16.39
CA THR A 373 6.77 18.40 17.22
C THR A 373 7.30 17.33 18.18
N ILE A 374 8.08 16.37 17.68
CA ILE A 374 8.69 15.32 18.51
C ILE A 374 9.59 15.92 19.57
N THR A 375 10.44 16.88 19.22
CA THR A 375 11.32 17.58 20.17
C THR A 375 10.52 18.29 21.28
N LYS A 376 9.43 18.94 20.91
CA LYS A 376 8.51 19.60 21.86
C LYS A 376 7.81 18.59 22.78
N VAL A 377 7.35 17.45 22.23
CA VAL A 377 6.70 16.37 23.01
C VAL A 377 7.67 15.77 24.03
N ILE A 378 8.90 15.52 23.62
CA ILE A 378 9.96 15.04 24.52
C ILE A 378 10.17 16.04 25.66
N GLY A 379 10.37 17.31 25.34
CA GLY A 379 10.52 18.40 26.30
C GLY A 379 11.67 18.19 27.28
N ASP A 380 12.71 17.45 26.89
CA ASP A 380 13.90 17.17 27.68
C ASP A 380 15.16 17.53 26.89
N PRO A 381 15.90 18.61 27.28
CA PRO A 381 17.09 19.06 26.55
C PRO A 381 18.26 18.07 26.62
N LYS A 382 18.19 17.06 27.48
CA LYS A 382 19.20 15.98 27.56
C LYS A 382 18.97 14.87 26.54
N VAL A 383 17.86 14.90 25.82
CA VAL A 383 17.57 13.97 24.72
C VAL A 383 17.78 14.70 23.39
N VAL A 384 18.85 14.35 22.72
CA VAL A 384 19.19 14.89 21.41
C VAL A 384 18.40 14.14 20.34
N VAL A 385 17.71 14.88 19.46
CA VAL A 385 16.94 14.35 18.33
C VAL A 385 17.74 14.57 17.07
N THR A 386 18.09 13.50 16.34
CA THR A 386 18.80 13.58 15.07
C THR A 386 18.06 12.79 14.00
N ILE A 387 18.15 13.25 12.74
CA ILE A 387 17.59 12.56 11.60
C ILE A 387 18.56 11.44 11.20
N GLY A 388 18.08 10.18 11.23
CA GLY A 388 18.83 9.03 10.75
C GLY A 388 18.85 8.97 9.22
N ASN A 389 17.66 8.94 8.61
CA ASN A 389 17.49 9.01 7.16
C ASN A 389 16.51 10.14 6.82
N ALA A 390 16.88 10.98 5.86
CA ALA A 390 15.94 11.98 5.33
C ALA A 390 14.74 11.28 4.68
N ALA A 391 13.55 11.75 5.00
CA ALA A 391 12.35 11.24 4.35
C ALA A 391 12.36 11.64 2.87
N ARG A 392 12.24 10.63 1.98
CA ARG A 392 12.04 10.90 0.55
C ARG A 392 10.67 11.51 0.37
N ASN A 393 10.60 12.58 -0.38
CA ASN A 393 9.32 13.17 -0.74
C ASN A 393 8.51 12.17 -1.61
N SER A 394 7.21 12.16 -1.48
CA SER A 394 6.31 11.33 -2.29
C SER A 394 4.95 12.04 -2.39
N PRO A 395 4.84 13.04 -3.27
CA PRO A 395 3.60 13.79 -3.42
C PRO A 395 2.45 12.86 -3.83
N ALA A 396 1.27 13.08 -3.24
CA ALA A 396 0.08 12.35 -3.62
C ALA A 396 -0.28 12.63 -5.09
N THR A 397 -0.81 11.64 -5.78
CA THR A 397 -1.17 11.72 -7.19
C THR A 397 -2.68 11.58 -7.36
N VAL A 398 -3.31 12.57 -7.96
CA VAL A 398 -4.73 12.49 -8.31
C VAL A 398 -4.86 11.83 -9.68
N ALA A 399 -5.57 10.69 -9.75
CA ALA A 399 -5.84 10.02 -11.01
C ALA A 399 -6.72 10.89 -11.92
N SER A 400 -6.34 10.93 -13.20
CA SER A 400 -7.15 11.67 -14.18
C SER A 400 -8.55 11.06 -14.29
N PRO A 401 -9.59 11.86 -14.60
CA PRO A 401 -10.94 11.34 -14.82
C PRO A 401 -10.99 10.24 -15.88
N ALA A 402 -10.11 10.28 -16.88
CA ALA A 402 -10.01 9.27 -17.92
C ALA A 402 -9.50 7.92 -17.35
N LEU A 403 -8.43 7.94 -16.56
CA LEU A 403 -7.91 6.75 -15.89
C LEU A 403 -8.95 6.15 -14.95
N MET A 404 -9.60 6.97 -14.12
CA MET A 404 -10.64 6.50 -13.20
C MET A 404 -11.82 5.87 -13.92
N ARG A 405 -12.30 6.44 -15.01
CA ARG A 405 -13.39 5.84 -15.81
C ARG A 405 -13.03 4.47 -16.36
N GLU A 406 -11.80 4.28 -16.84
CA GLU A 406 -11.38 2.98 -17.37
C GLU A 406 -11.22 1.94 -16.26
N LEU A 407 -10.67 2.33 -15.12
CA LEU A 407 -10.59 1.49 -13.92
C LEU A 407 -12.00 1.06 -13.48
N ASP A 408 -12.92 2.02 -13.30
CA ASP A 408 -14.31 1.72 -12.90
C ASP A 408 -14.98 0.80 -13.92
N ARG A 409 -14.89 1.10 -15.22
CA ARG A 409 -15.53 0.32 -16.28
C ARG A 409 -15.05 -1.13 -16.27
N ILE A 410 -13.74 -1.36 -16.25
CA ILE A 410 -13.17 -2.71 -16.31
C ILE A 410 -13.43 -3.46 -15.01
N THR A 411 -13.36 -2.77 -13.87
CA THR A 411 -13.72 -3.34 -12.57
C THR A 411 -15.16 -3.82 -12.57
N GLN A 412 -16.11 -3.00 -13.04
CA GLN A 412 -17.53 -3.40 -13.14
C GLN A 412 -17.78 -4.54 -14.14
N GLU A 413 -17.02 -4.60 -15.25
CA GLU A 413 -17.12 -5.70 -16.20
C GLU A 413 -16.64 -7.03 -15.61
N MET A 414 -15.55 -7.02 -14.83
CA MET A 414 -14.97 -8.22 -14.25
C MET A 414 -15.61 -8.60 -12.91
N TRP A 415 -15.96 -7.61 -12.12
CA TRP A 415 -16.49 -7.78 -10.75
C TRP A 415 -17.68 -6.85 -10.52
N PRO A 416 -18.87 -7.20 -11.04
CA PRO A 416 -20.06 -6.35 -10.91
C PRO A 416 -20.36 -5.97 -9.46
N GLY A 417 -20.59 -4.69 -9.21
CA GLY A 417 -20.91 -4.15 -7.89
C GLY A 417 -19.69 -3.79 -7.02
N VAL A 418 -18.47 -4.06 -7.49
CA VAL A 418 -17.22 -3.68 -6.79
C VAL A 418 -16.82 -2.25 -7.19
N GLY A 419 -16.79 -1.33 -6.22
CA GLY A 419 -16.39 0.07 -6.46
C GLY A 419 -14.86 0.25 -6.41
N VAL A 420 -14.35 1.18 -7.21
CA VAL A 420 -12.93 1.60 -7.16
C VAL A 420 -12.75 2.64 -6.06
N ILE A 421 -11.75 2.45 -5.20
CA ILE A 421 -11.46 3.34 -4.07
C ILE A 421 -10.00 3.80 -4.13
N PRO A 422 -9.72 5.11 -4.17
CA PRO A 422 -8.36 5.61 -4.02
C PRO A 422 -7.87 5.42 -2.58
N THR A 423 -6.62 4.97 -2.43
CA THR A 423 -6.01 4.70 -1.13
C THR A 423 -4.66 5.35 -0.97
N MET A 424 -4.24 5.50 0.28
CA MET A 424 -2.87 5.86 0.64
C MET A 424 -2.23 4.67 1.35
N SER A 425 -1.11 4.17 0.82
CA SER A 425 -0.28 3.19 1.51
C SER A 425 0.36 3.79 2.76
N THR A 426 0.44 3.02 3.82
CA THR A 426 1.24 3.34 5.01
C THR A 426 2.70 2.92 4.85
N GLY A 427 3.01 2.10 3.83
CA GLY A 427 4.35 1.76 3.35
C GLY A 427 4.90 2.81 2.39
N ALA A 428 5.98 2.48 1.71
CA ALA A 428 6.59 3.25 0.63
C ALA A 428 6.96 2.29 -0.49
N THR A 429 7.00 2.78 -1.73
CA THR A 429 7.31 2.00 -2.92
C THR A 429 8.28 2.76 -3.82
N ASP A 430 8.75 2.12 -4.89
CA ASP A 430 9.50 2.77 -5.97
C ASP A 430 8.73 3.92 -6.63
N GLY A 431 7.40 3.95 -6.47
CA GLY A 431 6.56 5.06 -6.90
C GLY A 431 6.99 6.42 -6.37
N SER A 432 7.61 6.48 -5.19
CA SER A 432 8.13 7.72 -4.60
C SER A 432 9.19 8.39 -5.48
N TYR A 433 10.07 7.63 -6.10
CA TYR A 433 11.11 8.17 -6.98
C TYR A 433 10.49 8.82 -8.23
N LEU A 434 9.52 8.14 -8.84
CA LEU A 434 8.82 8.63 -10.04
C LEU A 434 8.00 9.88 -9.73
N ARG A 435 7.22 9.87 -8.64
CA ARG A 435 6.43 11.04 -8.21
C ARG A 435 7.31 12.25 -7.95
N ASN A 436 8.52 12.04 -7.42
CA ASN A 436 9.48 13.10 -7.12
C ASN A 436 10.01 13.82 -8.36
N VAL A 437 10.04 13.13 -9.50
CA VAL A 437 10.43 13.72 -10.81
C VAL A 437 9.21 14.11 -11.65
N GLY A 438 8.02 14.12 -11.06
CA GLY A 438 6.79 14.56 -11.71
C GLY A 438 6.11 13.53 -12.60
N ILE A 439 6.42 12.23 -12.43
CA ILE A 439 5.71 11.14 -13.10
C ILE A 439 4.63 10.61 -12.15
N PRO A 440 3.34 10.87 -12.40
CA PRO A 440 2.24 10.33 -11.60
C PRO A 440 2.33 8.80 -11.54
N THR A 441 2.24 8.23 -10.33
CA THR A 441 2.36 6.78 -10.15
C THR A 441 1.23 6.26 -9.28
N PHE A 442 0.58 5.20 -9.74
CA PHE A 442 -0.57 4.57 -9.10
C PHE A 442 -0.27 3.10 -8.85
N GLY A 443 -0.58 2.61 -7.66
CA GLY A 443 -0.63 1.18 -7.41
C GLY A 443 -1.92 0.62 -7.99
N VAL A 444 -1.80 -0.30 -8.95
CA VAL A 444 -2.93 -0.89 -9.67
C VAL A 444 -2.66 -2.37 -9.93
N SER A 445 -3.47 -3.22 -9.37
CA SER A 445 -3.46 -4.65 -9.64
C SER A 445 -4.90 -5.19 -9.68
N GLY A 446 -5.15 -6.22 -10.45
CA GLY A 446 -6.45 -6.92 -10.51
C GLY A 446 -6.54 -8.08 -9.52
N GLN A 447 -5.70 -8.12 -8.52
CA GLN A 447 -5.60 -9.21 -7.55
C GLN A 447 -6.56 -9.01 -6.39
N PHE A 448 -7.44 -10.00 -6.15
CA PHE A 448 -8.38 -10.01 -5.04
C PHE A 448 -8.06 -11.19 -4.11
N TYR A 449 -7.43 -10.89 -2.98
CA TYR A 449 -7.14 -11.88 -1.93
C TYR A 449 -7.14 -11.23 -0.54
N GLY A 450 -7.03 -12.07 0.49
CA GLY A 450 -6.89 -11.62 1.88
C GLY A 450 -5.43 -11.42 2.27
N ASP A 451 -5.02 -12.06 3.37
CA ASP A 451 -3.63 -12.07 3.81
C ASP A 451 -2.80 -12.96 2.90
N SER A 452 -1.64 -12.48 2.44
CA SER A 452 -0.68 -13.21 1.61
C SER A 452 0.58 -13.62 2.37
N ASN A 453 0.72 -13.21 3.63
CA ASN A 453 1.97 -13.31 4.36
C ASN A 453 3.17 -12.65 3.64
N ALA A 454 2.94 -11.55 2.90
CA ALA A 454 4.02 -10.76 2.31
C ALA A 454 5.08 -10.44 3.38
N HIS A 455 6.36 -10.56 3.06
CA HIS A 455 7.51 -10.48 3.98
C HIS A 455 7.56 -11.59 5.06
N GLY A 456 6.53 -12.41 5.19
CA GLY A 456 6.44 -13.53 6.14
C GLY A 456 6.92 -14.86 5.57
N MET A 457 6.75 -15.94 6.36
CA MET A 457 7.00 -17.31 5.93
C MET A 457 5.84 -17.83 5.07
N ASN A 458 6.14 -18.69 4.10
CA ASN A 458 5.14 -19.30 3.22
C ASN A 458 4.22 -18.25 2.56
N GLU A 459 4.82 -17.19 2.05
CA GLU A 459 4.14 -16.18 1.26
C GLU A 459 3.32 -16.82 0.14
N HIS A 460 2.10 -16.34 -0.09
CA HIS A 460 1.15 -17.04 -0.96
C HIS A 460 0.07 -16.13 -1.54
N ILE A 461 -0.42 -16.51 -2.74
CA ILE A 461 -1.61 -15.91 -3.35
C ILE A 461 -2.53 -17.00 -3.95
N PRO A 462 -3.85 -16.81 -3.98
CA PRO A 462 -4.75 -17.68 -4.71
C PRO A 462 -4.44 -17.65 -6.21
N GLN A 463 -4.37 -18.82 -6.86
CA GLN A 463 -4.15 -18.93 -8.31
C GLN A 463 -5.13 -18.06 -9.12
N ARG A 464 -6.37 -18.02 -8.66
CA ARG A 464 -7.40 -17.21 -9.30
C ARG A 464 -7.08 -15.72 -9.29
N ALA A 465 -6.58 -15.19 -8.16
CA ALA A 465 -6.24 -13.77 -8.04
C ALA A 465 -5.18 -13.37 -9.09
N PHE A 466 -4.15 -14.20 -9.28
CA PHE A 466 -3.13 -14.01 -10.30
C PHE A 466 -3.70 -14.01 -11.72
N TYR A 467 -4.53 -15.00 -12.07
CA TYR A 467 -5.09 -15.06 -13.42
C TYR A 467 -6.14 -13.97 -13.70
N ASP A 468 -6.92 -13.59 -12.71
CA ASP A 468 -7.86 -12.47 -12.85
C ASP A 468 -7.10 -11.15 -13.04
N ALA A 469 -5.99 -10.94 -12.33
CA ALA A 469 -5.11 -9.80 -12.52
C ALA A 469 -4.47 -9.76 -13.91
N ASN A 470 -4.00 -10.91 -14.42
CA ASN A 470 -3.46 -11.02 -15.77
C ASN A 470 -4.46 -10.52 -16.84
N GLU A 471 -5.72 -10.90 -16.74
CA GLU A 471 -6.76 -10.43 -17.65
C GLU A 471 -7.16 -8.97 -17.40
N PHE A 472 -7.25 -8.54 -16.12
CA PHE A 472 -7.56 -7.15 -15.77
C PHE A 472 -6.51 -6.18 -16.32
N MET A 473 -5.23 -6.43 -16.05
CA MET A 473 -4.13 -5.58 -16.53
C MET A 473 -4.06 -5.54 -18.04
N TYR A 474 -4.28 -6.67 -18.72
CA TYR A 474 -4.37 -6.67 -20.20
C TYR A 474 -5.50 -5.77 -20.71
N ARG A 475 -6.72 -5.87 -20.15
CA ARG A 475 -7.84 -5.02 -20.56
C ARG A 475 -7.56 -3.55 -20.30
N LEU A 476 -7.05 -3.24 -19.12
CA LEU A 476 -6.77 -1.88 -18.69
C LEU A 476 -5.72 -1.22 -19.60
N VAL A 477 -4.54 -1.83 -19.73
CA VAL A 477 -3.44 -1.25 -20.51
C VAL A 477 -3.81 -1.15 -21.99
N LYS A 478 -4.48 -2.17 -22.54
CA LYS A 478 -4.96 -2.13 -23.93
C LYS A 478 -5.96 -0.99 -24.17
N SER A 479 -6.83 -0.72 -23.19
CA SER A 479 -7.78 0.40 -23.25
C SER A 479 -7.08 1.75 -23.15
N LEU A 480 -6.19 1.92 -22.15
CA LEU A 480 -5.45 3.17 -21.92
C LEU A 480 -4.49 3.53 -23.07
N ALA A 481 -4.06 2.53 -23.85
CA ALA A 481 -3.18 2.71 -25.01
C ALA A 481 -3.93 2.92 -26.33
N ARG A 482 -5.28 2.89 -26.34
CA ARG A 482 -6.13 3.22 -27.50
C ARG A 482 -6.53 4.69 -27.50
N PRO A 483 -6.93 5.26 -28.66
CA PRO A 483 -7.55 6.57 -28.68
C PRO A 483 -8.82 6.54 -27.83
N ILE A 484 -9.02 7.59 -27.05
CA ILE A 484 -10.33 7.84 -26.46
C ILE A 484 -11.23 8.21 -27.63
N VAL A 485 -12.09 7.31 -28.06
CA VAL A 485 -13.18 7.64 -28.96
C VAL A 485 -14.15 8.47 -28.13
N ASN A 486 -14.15 9.78 -28.39
CA ASN A 486 -15.09 10.73 -27.77
C ASN A 486 -16.53 10.42 -28.21
#